data_810828b3584d79b4787e4d0fdf760c8a
#
_entry.id   810828b3584d79b4787e4d0fdf760c8a
#
_cell.length_a   1.000
_cell.length_b   1.000
_cell.length_c   1.000
_cell.angle_alpha   90.00
_cell.angle_beta   90.00
_cell.angle_gamma   90.00
#
_symmetry.space_group_name_H-M   'P 1'
#
loop_
_entity.id
_entity.type
_entity.pdbx_description
1 polymer ?
#
loop_
_entity_poly.entity_id
_entity_poly.type
_entity_poly.pdbx_seq_one_letter_code
_entity_poly.pdbx_strand_id
1 'polypeptide(L)'
;MRVALHSVLREGRESGYVEAHVVIPDDLVESFERVGIHDWSIWRSGADLFHLVDCDDFAVAMDALDTDPANERWQAFIGQYVDHFVTTGDGPAGMILDRVWNLTRQREAADSTS
;
A
#
# COMPACT_ATOMS: atom_id res chain seq x y z
N MET A 1 -5.09 -7.84 -8.80
CA MET A 1 -5.86 -7.35 -7.64
C MET A 1 -5.39 -5.94 -7.31
N ARG A 2 -6.30 -5.04 -7.12
CA ARG A 2 -5.99 -3.68 -6.65
C ARG A 2 -6.62 -3.44 -5.30
N VAL A 3 -5.83 -2.98 -4.35
CA VAL A 3 -6.31 -2.69 -3.00
C VAL A 3 -5.92 -1.27 -2.61
N ALA A 4 -6.79 -0.59 -1.86
CA ALA A 4 -6.53 0.74 -1.33
C ALA A 4 -6.29 0.65 0.18
N LEU A 5 -5.32 1.42 0.65
CA LEU A 5 -4.94 1.47 2.06
C LEU A 5 -4.96 2.91 2.56
N HIS A 6 -5.08 3.08 3.87
CA HIS A 6 -5.02 4.39 4.51
C HIS A 6 -4.04 4.32 5.68
N SER A 7 -3.06 5.22 5.69
CA SER A 7 -2.15 5.39 6.81
C SER A 7 -2.11 6.84 7.25
N VAL A 8 -1.57 7.07 8.44
CA VAL A 8 -1.50 8.40 9.04
C VAL A 8 -0.06 8.71 9.42
N LEU A 9 0.43 9.89 9.03
CA LEU A 9 1.76 10.35 9.37
C LEU A 9 1.81 10.90 10.80
N ARG A 10 2.99 10.84 11.40
CA ARG A 10 3.26 11.54 12.65
C ARG A 10 3.23 13.04 12.39
N GLU A 11 2.76 13.80 13.38
CA GLU A 11 2.66 15.26 13.28
C GLU A 11 4.02 15.88 12.92
N GLY A 12 4.00 16.76 11.89
CA GLY A 12 5.19 17.49 11.46
C GLY A 12 6.17 16.69 10.63
N ARG A 13 5.83 15.46 10.21
CA ARG A 13 6.73 14.57 9.46
C ARG A 13 6.40 14.45 7.98
N GLU A 14 5.46 15.24 7.47
CA GLU A 14 4.97 15.13 6.08
C GLU A 14 6.09 15.30 5.06
N SER A 15 6.91 16.34 5.20
CA SER A 15 7.98 16.61 4.23
C SER A 15 9.06 15.52 4.23
N GLY A 16 9.41 14.99 5.40
CA GLY A 16 10.38 13.91 5.52
C GLY A 16 9.91 12.63 4.83
N TYR A 17 8.64 12.29 4.99
CA TYR A 17 8.04 11.15 4.33
C TYR A 17 8.05 11.28 2.81
N VAL A 18 7.65 12.45 2.30
CA VAL A 18 7.63 12.72 0.85
C VAL A 18 9.05 12.64 0.29
N GLU A 19 10.03 13.24 0.96
CA GLU A 19 11.42 13.21 0.52
C GLU A 19 12.00 11.79 0.51
N ALA A 20 11.66 10.98 1.52
CA ALA A 20 12.10 9.58 1.60
C ALA A 20 11.59 8.73 0.43
N HIS A 21 10.47 9.12 -0.18
CA HIS A 21 9.85 8.40 -1.30
C HIS A 21 10.24 8.92 -2.68
N VAL A 22 11.13 9.90 -2.77
CA VAL A 22 11.59 10.37 -4.10
C VAL A 22 12.24 9.20 -4.86
N VAL A 23 13.09 8.43 -4.18
CA VAL A 23 13.64 7.18 -4.72
C VAL A 23 13.77 6.19 -3.56
N ILE A 24 13.08 5.06 -3.66
CA ILE A 24 13.24 3.97 -2.67
C ILE A 24 14.44 3.10 -3.05
N PRO A 25 15.02 2.34 -2.09
CA PRO A 25 16.16 1.45 -2.38
C PRO A 25 15.86 0.42 -3.47
N ASP A 26 16.85 0.14 -4.32
CA ASP A 26 16.71 -0.81 -5.42
C ASP A 26 16.37 -2.22 -4.93
N ASP A 27 16.94 -2.66 -3.80
CA ASP A 27 16.65 -3.97 -3.23
C ASP A 27 15.20 -4.09 -2.77
N LEU A 28 14.60 -2.99 -2.31
CA LEU A 28 13.17 -2.97 -1.96
C LEU A 28 12.29 -3.09 -3.22
N VAL A 29 12.67 -2.40 -4.30
CA VAL A 29 11.97 -2.53 -5.60
C VAL A 29 12.00 -3.98 -6.08
N GLU A 30 13.14 -4.64 -5.98
CA GLU A 30 13.29 -6.05 -6.33
C GLU A 30 12.43 -6.95 -5.44
N SER A 31 12.36 -6.67 -4.13
CA SER A 31 11.51 -7.41 -3.21
C SER A 31 10.04 -7.30 -3.58
N PHE A 32 9.57 -6.10 -3.93
CA PHE A 32 8.19 -5.90 -4.37
C PHE A 32 7.86 -6.72 -5.61
N GLU A 33 8.73 -6.72 -6.59
CA GLU A 33 8.54 -7.51 -7.81
C GLU A 33 8.47 -9.01 -7.50
N ARG A 34 9.37 -9.50 -6.65
CA ARG A 34 9.45 -10.90 -6.27
C ARG A 34 8.19 -11.41 -5.56
N VAL A 35 7.53 -10.56 -4.77
CA VAL A 35 6.31 -10.94 -4.03
C VAL A 35 5.02 -10.66 -4.81
N GLY A 36 5.13 -10.25 -6.07
CA GLY A 36 3.97 -10.06 -6.94
C GLY A 36 3.29 -8.69 -6.81
N ILE A 37 4.00 -7.67 -6.35
CA ILE A 37 3.52 -6.29 -6.35
C ILE A 37 3.97 -5.65 -7.68
N HIS A 38 3.00 -5.23 -8.49
CA HIS A 38 3.25 -4.69 -9.83
C HIS A 38 3.31 -3.17 -9.84
N ASP A 39 2.56 -2.51 -8.94
CA ASP A 39 2.54 -1.06 -8.82
C ASP A 39 2.10 -0.65 -7.42
N TRP A 40 2.58 0.49 -6.97
CA TRP A 40 2.21 1.06 -5.68
C TRP A 40 2.29 2.58 -5.78
N SER A 41 1.15 3.23 -5.66
CA SER A 41 1.05 4.69 -5.66
C SER A 41 0.57 5.19 -4.31
N ILE A 42 1.07 6.36 -3.91
CA ILE A 42 0.70 6.98 -2.63
C ILE A 42 0.28 8.41 -2.88
N TRP A 43 -0.88 8.80 -2.36
CA TRP A 43 -1.36 10.18 -2.34
C TRP A 43 -1.43 10.68 -0.91
N ARG A 44 -1.29 11.98 -0.74
CA ARG A 44 -1.30 12.61 0.58
C ARG A 44 -2.34 13.73 0.64
N SER A 45 -3.07 13.77 1.76
CA SER A 45 -3.90 14.91 2.15
C SER A 45 -3.61 15.23 3.61
N GLY A 46 -2.86 16.31 3.86
CA GLY A 46 -2.38 16.59 5.22
C GLY A 46 -1.51 15.45 5.75
N ALA A 47 -1.89 14.89 6.89
CA ALA A 47 -1.23 13.72 7.49
C ALA A 47 -1.79 12.39 6.99
N ASP A 48 -2.84 12.41 6.19
CA ASP A 48 -3.46 11.19 5.67
C ASP A 48 -2.81 10.74 4.38
N LEU A 49 -2.46 9.46 4.32
CA LEU A 49 -1.88 8.82 3.14
C LEU A 49 -2.86 7.79 2.60
N PHE A 50 -3.06 7.82 1.29
CA PHE A 50 -3.90 6.86 0.60
C PHE A 50 -3.05 6.10 -0.40
N HIS A 51 -3.06 4.78 -0.32
CA HIS A 51 -2.23 3.91 -1.15
C HIS A 51 -3.11 3.14 -2.12
N LEU A 52 -2.64 2.98 -3.34
CA LEU A 52 -3.23 2.05 -4.30
C LEU A 52 -2.16 1.03 -4.67
N VAL A 53 -2.41 -0.24 -4.39
CA VAL A 53 -1.48 -1.34 -4.64
C VAL A 53 -2.07 -2.27 -5.66
N ASP A 54 -1.32 -2.50 -6.76
CA ASP A 54 -1.65 -3.50 -7.76
C ASP A 54 -0.75 -4.72 -7.52
N CYS A 55 -1.36 -5.85 -7.20
CA CYS A 55 -0.62 -7.06 -6.81
C CYS A 55 -1.39 -8.31 -7.20
N ASP A 56 -0.70 -9.45 -7.17
CA ASP A 56 -1.33 -10.76 -7.43
C ASP A 56 -2.23 -11.17 -6.26
N ASP A 57 -1.68 -11.09 -5.03
CA ASP A 57 -2.40 -11.40 -3.79
C ASP A 57 -1.80 -10.55 -2.66
N PHE A 58 -2.59 -9.64 -2.11
CA PHE A 58 -2.10 -8.69 -1.10
C PHE A 58 -1.65 -9.38 0.19
N ALA A 59 -2.43 -10.33 0.69
CA ALA A 59 -2.10 -11.03 1.93
C ALA A 59 -0.81 -11.83 1.80
N VAL A 60 -0.65 -12.53 0.69
CA VAL A 60 0.57 -13.31 0.39
C VAL A 60 1.78 -12.37 0.27
N ALA A 61 1.62 -11.25 -0.43
CA ALA A 61 2.70 -10.26 -0.59
C ALA A 61 3.13 -9.69 0.76
N MET A 62 2.20 -9.30 1.61
CA MET A 62 2.51 -8.74 2.92
C MET A 62 3.18 -9.74 3.85
N ASP A 63 2.73 -10.99 3.84
CA ASP A 63 3.36 -12.06 4.62
C ASP A 63 4.81 -12.30 4.17
N ALA A 64 5.07 -12.31 2.86
CA ALA A 64 6.42 -12.48 2.33
C ALA A 64 7.32 -11.29 2.66
N LEU A 65 6.80 -10.06 2.63
CA LEU A 65 7.55 -8.86 2.96
C LEU A 65 7.89 -8.78 4.45
N ASP A 66 7.08 -9.36 5.31
CA ASP A 66 7.28 -9.31 6.76
C ASP A 66 8.63 -9.89 7.20
N THR A 67 9.14 -10.88 6.47
CA THR A 67 10.43 -11.50 6.72
C THR A 67 11.52 -11.11 5.71
N ASP A 68 11.21 -10.20 4.78
CA ASP A 68 12.16 -9.76 3.76
C ASP A 68 13.14 -8.74 4.33
N PRO A 69 14.47 -8.97 4.25
CA PRO A 69 15.47 -8.06 4.84
C PRO A 69 15.41 -6.63 4.30
N ALA A 70 15.18 -6.45 3.00
CA ALA A 70 15.07 -5.12 2.40
C ALA A 70 13.86 -4.37 2.97
N ASN A 71 12.73 -5.05 3.11
CA ASN A 71 11.54 -4.46 3.70
C ASN A 71 11.72 -4.18 5.20
N GLU A 72 12.40 -5.04 5.93
CA GLU A 72 12.68 -4.81 7.35
C GLU A 72 13.49 -3.52 7.54
N ARG A 73 14.54 -3.32 6.73
CA ARG A 73 15.31 -2.08 6.76
C ARG A 73 14.48 -0.87 6.40
N TRP A 74 13.65 -0.98 5.37
CA TRP A 74 12.77 0.10 4.95
C TRP A 74 11.76 0.47 6.03
N GLN A 75 11.10 -0.52 6.64
CA GLN A 75 10.12 -0.27 7.70
C GLN A 75 10.77 0.37 8.93
N ALA A 76 11.98 -0.03 9.30
CA ALA A 76 12.72 0.59 10.39
C ALA A 76 13.01 2.07 10.11
N PHE A 77 13.31 2.42 8.85
CA PHE A 77 13.58 3.79 8.43
C PHE A 77 12.30 4.61 8.32
N ILE A 78 11.30 4.13 7.57
CA ILE A 78 10.09 4.89 7.26
C ILE A 78 9.17 5.02 8.48
N GLY A 79 9.29 4.13 9.46
CA GLY A 79 8.52 4.15 10.69
C GLY A 79 8.69 5.40 11.54
N GLN A 80 9.79 6.15 11.33
CA GLN A 80 9.98 7.44 12.00
C GLN A 80 8.96 8.51 11.55
N TYR A 81 8.36 8.32 10.38
CA TYR A 81 7.41 9.27 9.78
C TYR A 81 5.96 8.80 9.91
N VAL A 82 5.73 7.50 9.97
CA VAL A 82 4.38 6.91 9.96
C VAL A 82 3.93 6.62 11.39
N ASP A 83 2.74 7.11 11.75
CA ASP A 83 2.15 6.83 13.05
C ASP A 83 1.49 5.46 13.06
N HIS A 84 0.55 5.23 12.14
CA HIS A 84 -0.13 3.94 12.03
C HIS A 84 -0.84 3.78 10.69
N PHE A 85 -1.21 2.52 10.37
CA PHE A 85 -2.19 2.21 9.33
C PHE A 85 -3.57 2.12 9.96
N VAL A 86 -4.57 2.70 9.28
CA VAL A 86 -5.96 2.57 9.71
C VAL A 86 -6.44 1.17 9.35
N THR A 87 -6.86 0.41 10.35
CA THR A 87 -7.26 -0.98 10.18
C THR A 87 -8.66 -1.20 10.76
N THR A 88 -9.42 -2.11 10.13
CA THR A 88 -10.75 -2.51 10.60
C THR A 88 -10.80 -3.95 11.08
N GLY A 89 -9.66 -4.64 11.05
CA GLY A 89 -9.52 -6.04 11.47
C GLY A 89 -8.07 -6.44 11.57
N ASP A 90 -7.82 -7.72 11.80
CA ASP A 90 -6.47 -8.24 11.97
C ASP A 90 -5.81 -8.59 10.63
N GLY A 91 -4.48 -8.55 10.62
CA GLY A 91 -3.66 -8.94 9.49
C GLY A 91 -3.78 -8.02 8.28
N PRO A 92 -3.18 -8.43 7.14
CA PRO A 92 -3.19 -7.62 5.92
C PRO A 92 -4.59 -7.29 5.40
N ALA A 93 -5.53 -8.21 5.50
CA ALA A 93 -6.92 -8.00 5.07
C ALA A 93 -7.59 -6.84 5.82
N GLY A 94 -7.25 -6.65 7.09
CA GLY A 94 -7.79 -5.56 7.92
C GLY A 94 -7.30 -4.17 7.50
N MET A 95 -6.24 -4.08 6.70
CA MET A 95 -5.70 -2.82 6.18
C MET A 95 -6.43 -2.35 4.92
N ILE A 96 -7.15 -3.23 4.24
CA ILE A 96 -7.77 -2.94 2.94
C ILE A 96 -9.04 -2.12 3.16
N LEU A 97 -9.13 -0.97 2.46
CA LEU A 97 -10.34 -0.18 2.42
C LEU A 97 -11.43 -0.89 1.62
N ASP A 98 -12.67 -0.81 2.10
CA ASP A 98 -13.81 -1.40 1.40
C ASP A 98 -14.07 -0.63 0.11
N ARG A 99 -14.09 -1.33 -1.02
CA ARG A 99 -14.45 -0.72 -2.29
C ARG A 99 -15.97 -0.48 -2.32
N VAL A 100 -16.36 0.76 -2.49
CA VAL A 100 -17.78 1.14 -2.61
C VAL A 100 -18.31 0.86 -4.01
N TRP A 101 -17.53 1.21 -5.04
CA TRP A 101 -17.98 1.13 -6.43
C TRP A 101 -16.79 1.15 -7.38
N ASN A 102 -16.96 0.52 -8.55
CA ASN A 102 -15.98 0.56 -9.63
C ASN A 102 -16.68 0.59 -10.98
N LEU A 103 -16.34 1.56 -11.81
CA LEU A 103 -16.95 1.80 -13.10
C LEU A 103 -16.77 0.62 -14.06
N THR A 104 -15.56 0.08 -14.12
CA THR A 104 -15.24 -1.04 -15.02
C THR A 104 -16.08 -2.26 -14.68
N ARG A 105 -16.23 -2.56 -13.39
CA ARG A 105 -17.09 -3.65 -12.92
C ARG A 105 -18.54 -3.46 -13.33
N GLN A 106 -19.06 -2.23 -13.26
CA GLN A 106 -20.40 -1.94 -13.69
C GLN A 106 -20.57 -2.14 -15.20
N ARG A 107 -19.60 -1.68 -15.99
CA ARG A 107 -19.63 -1.87 -17.46
C ARG A 107 -19.58 -3.34 -17.84
N GLU A 108 -18.71 -4.13 -17.20
CA GLU A 108 -18.59 -5.57 -17.43
C GLU A 108 -19.90 -6.30 -17.09
N ALA A 109 -20.55 -5.95 -15.99
CA ALA A 109 -21.83 -6.54 -15.59
C ALA A 109 -22.94 -6.21 -16.59
N ALA A 110 -22.99 -4.98 -17.11
CA ALA A 110 -23.94 -4.56 -18.13
C ALA A 110 -23.74 -5.34 -19.44
N ASP A 111 -22.47 -5.51 -19.86
CA ASP A 111 -22.14 -6.24 -21.08
C ASP A 111 -22.49 -7.72 -20.97
N SER A 112 -22.34 -8.33 -19.80
CA SER A 112 -22.62 -9.75 -19.59
C SER A 112 -24.12 -10.06 -19.51
N THR A 113 -24.98 -9.06 -19.31
CA THR A 113 -26.44 -9.23 -19.24
C THR A 113 -27.15 -8.93 -20.55
N SER A 114 -26.44 -8.49 -21.54
CA SER A 114 -27.01 -8.15 -22.87
C SER A 114 -27.12 -9.34 -23.85
#